data_82d1d71e77fd3825034ba389e84eaa43
#
_entry.id   82d1d71e77fd3825034ba389e84eaa43
#
_cell.length_a   1.000
_cell.length_b   1.000
_cell.length_c   1.000
_cell.angle_alpha   90.00
_cell.angle_beta   90.00
_cell.angle_gamma   90.00
#
_symmetry.space_group_name_H-M   'P 1'
#
loop_
_entity.id
_entity.type
_entity.pdbx_description
1 polymer ?
#
loop_
_entity_poly.entity_id
_entity_poly.type
_entity_poly.pdbx_seq_one_letter_code
_entity_poly.pdbx_strand_id
1 'polypeptide(L)'
;MQRLRVGFLSAQNYLDKNAWSGTLYYMHKALNERDIQVVNLGEPRKPSLAQKILNRLRKNNTSLKAGSPGYIAKCKKFESLVQNQLAKTPCDVIFAPVASSELKFLETNIPVIYLSDATFNLYHQFYQLDLDEQEIEWGASQETIAISKASKLVYPSQWAADSASSDYKAKAGKIAIIPFGANLDAPPLAEEVLSKKQTSSCRLLFVGKNWYRKGGDIAFQTLTSLREQGIDAELVVIGCVPPPEIQHDKLTVIPYLDKNVPQQRKQLDELFLKSHFFILPTRADCSPIVVCEASAFGLPVITTAVGGIPTLIKNGKNGYLLPLSASGDDYANLIAENFSDGTRYENLVRSSRREYDTCLNWDKWSESLHQVITDMLKQKNLQQKASLIKGTPEVAISR
;
A
#
# COMPACT_ATOMS: atom_id res chain seq x y z
N MET A 1 -15.61 22.81 -17.89
CA MET A 1 -14.92 21.59 -18.40
C MET A 1 -15.70 20.36 -17.95
N GLN A 2 -15.78 19.31 -18.76
CA GLN A 2 -16.43 18.07 -18.33
C GLN A 2 -15.55 17.43 -17.23
N ARG A 3 -16.18 16.97 -16.15
CA ARG A 3 -15.51 16.31 -15.02
C ARG A 3 -14.84 15.02 -15.48
N LEU A 4 -13.58 14.78 -15.09
CA LEU A 4 -12.84 13.57 -15.42
C LEU A 4 -13.55 12.33 -14.86
N ARG A 5 -13.83 11.33 -15.70
CA ARG A 5 -14.48 10.07 -15.31
C ARG A 5 -13.45 8.95 -15.25
N VAL A 6 -13.21 8.44 -14.03
CA VAL A 6 -12.27 7.36 -13.76
C VAL A 6 -13.02 6.09 -13.44
N GLY A 7 -12.85 5.07 -14.29
CA GLY A 7 -13.35 3.73 -14.04
C GLY A 7 -12.47 3.03 -12.98
N PHE A 8 -12.99 2.78 -11.79
CA PHE A 8 -12.28 2.06 -10.73
C PHE A 8 -12.52 0.55 -10.90
N LEU A 9 -11.51 -0.16 -11.42
CA LEU A 9 -11.58 -1.59 -11.72
C LEU A 9 -11.02 -2.42 -10.57
N SER A 10 -11.87 -3.13 -9.84
CA SER A 10 -11.43 -4.06 -8.80
C SER A 10 -12.43 -5.19 -8.62
N ALA A 11 -11.95 -6.44 -8.59
CA ALA A 11 -12.72 -7.61 -8.17
C ALA A 11 -12.76 -7.77 -6.64
N GLN A 12 -11.91 -7.04 -5.91
CA GLN A 12 -11.92 -7.00 -4.46
C GLN A 12 -12.95 -5.97 -3.97
N ASN A 13 -13.48 -6.21 -2.77
CA ASN A 13 -14.41 -5.26 -2.16
C ASN A 13 -13.66 -4.02 -1.65
N TYR A 14 -13.65 -2.95 -2.43
CA TYR A 14 -13.05 -1.67 -2.07
C TYR A 14 -13.79 -0.91 -0.94
N LEU A 15 -14.92 -1.40 -0.46
CA LEU A 15 -15.62 -0.85 0.73
C LEU A 15 -15.19 -1.54 2.02
N ASP A 16 -14.38 -2.62 1.95
CA ASP A 16 -13.89 -3.34 3.11
C ASP A 16 -12.52 -2.82 3.54
N LYS A 17 -12.45 -2.18 4.71
CA LYS A 17 -11.20 -1.68 5.30
C LYS A 17 -10.22 -2.78 5.72
N ASN A 18 -10.61 -4.06 5.65
CA ASN A 18 -9.72 -5.20 5.88
C ASN A 18 -9.10 -5.73 4.58
N ALA A 19 -9.73 -5.46 3.42
CA ALA A 19 -9.19 -5.86 2.12
C ALA A 19 -7.91 -5.08 1.81
N TRP A 20 -6.82 -5.81 1.50
CA TRP A 20 -5.50 -5.24 1.23
C TRP A 20 -5.10 -4.15 2.26
N SER A 21 -5.28 -4.47 3.56
CA SER A 21 -5.03 -3.56 4.69
C SER A 21 -5.81 -2.24 4.66
N GLY A 22 -6.91 -2.17 3.89
CA GLY A 22 -7.74 -0.99 3.69
C GLY A 22 -7.29 -0.08 2.55
N THR A 23 -6.21 -0.39 1.86
CA THR A 23 -5.61 0.45 0.82
C THR A 23 -6.60 0.77 -0.30
N LEU A 24 -7.37 -0.22 -0.78
CA LEU A 24 -8.40 0.01 -1.81
C LEU A 24 -9.51 0.97 -1.36
N TYR A 25 -9.92 0.86 -0.09
CA TYR A 25 -10.93 1.76 0.47
C TYR A 25 -10.46 3.21 0.45
N TYR A 26 -9.24 3.47 0.91
CA TYR A 26 -8.71 4.83 0.98
C TYR A 26 -8.33 5.38 -0.39
N MET A 27 -7.87 4.56 -1.34
CA MET A 27 -7.71 4.96 -2.74
C MET A 27 -9.02 5.43 -3.36
N HIS A 28 -10.08 4.60 -3.21
CA HIS A 28 -11.41 4.92 -3.72
C HIS A 28 -11.98 6.18 -3.07
N LYS A 29 -11.84 6.32 -1.74
CA LYS A 29 -12.24 7.51 -0.99
C LYS A 29 -11.52 8.76 -1.50
N ALA A 30 -10.19 8.73 -1.60
CA ALA A 30 -9.37 9.86 -2.03
C ALA A 30 -9.69 10.33 -3.47
N LEU A 31 -10.02 9.42 -4.37
CA LEU A 31 -10.46 9.77 -5.73
C LEU A 31 -11.84 10.45 -5.72
N ASN A 32 -12.78 9.99 -4.89
CA ASN A 32 -14.11 10.62 -4.78
C ASN A 32 -14.08 12.01 -4.11
N GLU A 33 -13.09 12.29 -3.28
CA GLU A 33 -12.90 13.59 -2.62
C GLU A 33 -12.27 14.64 -3.54
N ARG A 34 -11.82 14.26 -4.75
CA ARG A 34 -11.35 15.17 -5.79
C ARG A 34 -12.46 15.50 -6.80
N ASP A 35 -12.21 16.46 -7.68
CA ASP A 35 -13.11 16.74 -8.82
C ASP A 35 -13.01 15.66 -9.91
N ILE A 36 -13.24 14.42 -9.50
CA ILE A 36 -13.25 13.21 -10.31
C ILE A 36 -14.60 12.52 -10.14
N GLN A 37 -15.20 12.08 -11.23
CA GLN A 37 -16.34 11.17 -11.18
C GLN A 37 -15.83 9.74 -11.20
N VAL A 38 -15.88 9.05 -10.05
CA VAL A 38 -15.49 7.64 -9.96
C VAL A 38 -16.64 6.76 -10.45
N VAL A 39 -16.36 5.95 -11.46
CA VAL A 39 -17.29 4.93 -12.00
C VAL A 39 -16.81 3.57 -11.53
N ASN A 40 -17.60 2.91 -10.70
CA ASN A 40 -17.21 1.60 -10.18
C ASN A 40 -17.36 0.52 -11.24
N LEU A 41 -16.26 -0.10 -11.65
CA LEU A 41 -16.20 -1.22 -12.58
C LEU A 41 -15.97 -2.51 -11.79
N GLY A 42 -17.00 -3.32 -11.71
CA GLY A 42 -17.09 -4.47 -10.81
C GLY A 42 -18.02 -4.16 -9.62
N GLU A 43 -18.76 -5.14 -9.19
CA GLU A 43 -19.65 -4.97 -8.03
C GLU A 43 -18.88 -5.25 -6.74
N PRO A 44 -18.85 -4.30 -5.78
CA PRO A 44 -18.55 -4.63 -4.42
C PRO A 44 -19.73 -5.45 -3.90
N ARG A 45 -19.67 -6.77 -4.05
CA ARG A 45 -20.68 -7.65 -3.45
C ARG A 45 -20.55 -7.54 -1.95
N LYS A 46 -21.41 -6.74 -1.31
CA LYS A 46 -21.72 -6.96 0.11
C LYS A 46 -22.28 -8.39 0.17
N PRO A 47 -21.58 -9.36 0.78
CA PRO A 47 -22.14 -10.69 0.90
C PRO A 47 -23.47 -10.55 1.63
N SER A 48 -24.56 -11.08 1.06
CA SER A 48 -25.86 -11.13 1.73
C SER A 48 -25.70 -11.85 3.07
N LEU A 49 -26.59 -11.61 4.02
CA LEU A 49 -26.57 -12.35 5.31
C LEU A 49 -26.49 -13.86 5.09
N ALA A 50 -27.22 -14.38 4.09
CA ALA A 50 -27.17 -15.79 3.69
C ALA A 50 -25.79 -16.20 3.18
N GLN A 51 -25.11 -15.36 2.38
CA GLN A 51 -23.74 -15.61 1.93
C GLN A 51 -22.72 -15.54 3.07
N LYS A 52 -22.90 -14.64 4.06
CA LYS A 52 -22.05 -14.59 5.26
C LYS A 52 -22.20 -15.88 6.09
N ILE A 53 -23.42 -16.40 6.24
CA ILE A 53 -23.70 -17.66 6.92
C ILE A 53 -23.13 -18.84 6.11
N LEU A 54 -23.35 -18.89 4.80
CA LEU A 54 -22.79 -19.91 3.91
C LEU A 54 -21.26 -19.91 3.90
N ASN A 55 -20.63 -18.73 3.91
CA ASN A 55 -19.16 -18.61 3.98
C ASN A 55 -18.62 -19.02 5.36
N ARG A 56 -19.37 -18.83 6.45
CA ARG A 56 -19.03 -19.37 7.78
C ARG A 56 -19.14 -20.89 7.84
N LEU A 57 -20.14 -21.46 7.16
CA LEU A 57 -20.36 -22.90 7.09
C LEU A 57 -19.40 -23.58 6.09
N ARG A 58 -18.97 -22.88 5.04
CA ARG A 58 -17.94 -23.31 4.09
C ARG A 58 -16.55 -23.00 4.62
N LYS A 59 -16.18 -23.54 5.78
CA LYS A 59 -14.80 -23.51 6.31
C LYS A 59 -13.77 -24.21 5.39
N ASN A 60 -14.22 -24.86 4.31
CA ASN A 60 -13.41 -25.42 3.22
C ASN A 60 -13.64 -24.60 1.95
N ASN A 61 -13.29 -23.32 1.94
CA ASN A 61 -13.19 -22.58 0.70
C ASN A 61 -11.87 -23.01 0.02
N THR A 62 -11.94 -24.06 -0.80
CA THR A 62 -10.94 -24.29 -1.83
C THR A 62 -11.03 -23.08 -2.75
N SER A 63 -10.13 -22.10 -2.53
CA SER A 63 -9.91 -21.03 -3.48
C SER A 63 -9.65 -21.70 -4.83
N LEU A 64 -10.36 -21.30 -5.88
CA LEU A 64 -10.14 -21.86 -7.21
C LEU A 64 -8.67 -21.66 -7.54
N LYS A 65 -7.96 -22.75 -7.85
CA LYS A 65 -6.55 -22.71 -8.21
C LYS A 65 -6.37 -21.75 -9.39
N ALA A 66 -5.40 -20.87 -9.30
CA ALA A 66 -5.08 -19.90 -10.34
C ALA A 66 -4.80 -20.65 -11.66
N GLY A 67 -5.37 -20.18 -12.77
CA GLY A 67 -5.25 -20.84 -14.07
C GLY A 67 -6.18 -22.05 -14.29
N SER A 68 -6.91 -22.52 -13.28
CA SER A 68 -7.88 -23.59 -13.46
C SER A 68 -9.07 -23.16 -14.33
N PRO A 69 -9.78 -24.08 -15.03
CA PRO A 69 -10.94 -23.74 -15.86
C PRO A 69 -12.01 -22.93 -15.09
N GLY A 70 -12.26 -23.29 -13.82
CA GLY A 70 -13.21 -22.56 -12.97
C GLY A 70 -12.75 -21.13 -12.63
N TYR A 71 -11.46 -20.94 -12.41
CA TYR A 71 -10.86 -19.62 -12.19
C TYR A 71 -10.98 -18.74 -13.46
N ILE A 72 -10.63 -19.30 -14.63
CA ILE A 72 -10.75 -18.62 -15.92
C ILE A 72 -12.20 -18.22 -16.21
N ALA A 73 -13.15 -19.13 -15.99
CA ALA A 73 -14.59 -18.84 -16.16
C ALA A 73 -15.06 -17.70 -15.25
N LYS A 74 -14.57 -17.65 -14.00
CA LYS A 74 -14.83 -16.54 -13.07
C LYS A 74 -14.29 -15.22 -13.59
N CYS A 75 -13.05 -15.18 -14.10
CA CYS A 75 -12.43 -13.98 -14.66
C CYS A 75 -13.20 -13.48 -15.91
N LYS A 76 -13.58 -14.37 -16.83
CA LYS A 76 -14.38 -14.01 -18.01
C LYS A 76 -15.77 -13.49 -17.66
N LYS A 77 -16.42 -14.08 -16.63
CA LYS A 77 -17.71 -13.56 -16.14
C LYS A 77 -17.57 -12.15 -15.56
N PHE A 78 -16.48 -11.88 -14.84
CA PHE A 78 -16.19 -10.55 -14.32
C PHE A 78 -15.93 -9.55 -15.45
N GLU A 79 -15.15 -9.93 -16.45
CA GLU A 79 -14.90 -9.13 -17.66
C GLU A 79 -16.21 -8.74 -18.36
N SER A 80 -17.12 -9.67 -18.61
CA SER A 80 -18.43 -9.40 -19.21
C SER A 80 -19.26 -8.39 -18.39
N LEU A 81 -19.13 -8.43 -17.07
CA LEU A 81 -19.75 -7.46 -16.16
C LEU A 81 -19.17 -6.06 -16.36
N VAL A 82 -17.85 -5.96 -16.43
CA VAL A 82 -17.13 -4.69 -16.66
C VAL A 82 -17.49 -4.09 -18.02
N GLN A 83 -17.53 -4.89 -19.10
CA GLN A 83 -17.94 -4.43 -20.42
C GLN A 83 -19.36 -3.86 -20.42
N ASN A 84 -20.30 -4.54 -19.75
CA ASN A 84 -21.68 -4.06 -19.64
C ASN A 84 -21.77 -2.73 -18.85
N GLN A 85 -20.89 -2.52 -17.87
CA GLN A 85 -20.84 -1.25 -17.13
C GLN A 85 -20.22 -0.13 -17.95
N LEU A 86 -19.14 -0.40 -18.67
CA LEU A 86 -18.49 0.56 -19.57
C LEU A 86 -19.43 1.01 -20.72
N ALA A 87 -20.25 0.10 -21.24
CA ALA A 87 -21.26 0.44 -22.25
C ALA A 87 -22.33 1.39 -21.71
N LYS A 88 -22.70 1.28 -20.43
CA LYS A 88 -23.69 2.14 -19.77
C LYS A 88 -23.09 3.47 -19.29
N THR A 89 -21.86 3.44 -18.81
CA THR A 89 -21.20 4.60 -18.20
C THR A 89 -19.77 4.70 -18.74
N PRO A 90 -19.55 5.43 -19.84
CA PRO A 90 -18.22 5.60 -20.42
C PRO A 90 -17.26 6.29 -19.45
N CYS A 91 -15.99 5.85 -19.48
CA CYS A 91 -14.90 6.41 -18.68
C CYS A 91 -13.83 7.01 -19.58
N ASP A 92 -13.11 8.01 -19.07
CA ASP A 92 -11.98 8.62 -19.79
C ASP A 92 -10.68 7.82 -19.58
N VAL A 93 -10.60 7.11 -18.43
CA VAL A 93 -9.48 6.25 -18.03
C VAL A 93 -9.98 5.13 -17.11
N ILE A 94 -9.34 3.97 -17.16
CA ILE A 94 -9.55 2.87 -16.20
C ILE A 94 -8.37 2.86 -15.24
N PHE A 95 -8.64 3.02 -13.94
CA PHE A 95 -7.69 2.81 -12.86
C PHE A 95 -7.90 1.40 -12.28
N ALA A 96 -6.88 0.57 -12.33
CA ALA A 96 -6.91 -0.86 -12.07
C ALA A 96 -5.93 -1.26 -10.95
N PRO A 97 -6.24 -1.00 -9.65
CA PRO A 97 -5.38 -1.37 -8.54
C PRO A 97 -5.42 -2.88 -8.29
N VAL A 98 -4.25 -3.54 -8.26
CA VAL A 98 -4.03 -4.99 -8.07
C VAL A 98 -4.95 -5.88 -8.91
N ALA A 99 -5.20 -5.48 -10.15
CA ALA A 99 -6.19 -6.07 -11.04
C ALA A 99 -5.56 -6.77 -12.26
N SER A 100 -4.41 -7.43 -12.10
CA SER A 100 -3.73 -8.13 -13.20
C SER A 100 -4.57 -9.27 -13.79
N SER A 101 -5.30 -9.99 -12.94
CA SER A 101 -6.23 -11.05 -13.37
C SER A 101 -7.39 -10.54 -14.21
N GLU A 102 -7.93 -9.38 -13.86
CA GLU A 102 -9.04 -8.73 -14.53
C GLU A 102 -8.59 -8.16 -15.87
N LEU A 103 -7.43 -7.50 -15.88
CA LEU A 103 -6.85 -6.91 -17.09
C LEU A 103 -6.45 -7.96 -18.13
N LYS A 104 -6.14 -9.21 -17.72
CA LYS A 104 -5.79 -10.28 -18.66
C LYS A 104 -6.88 -10.47 -19.72
N PHE A 105 -8.14 -10.42 -19.34
CA PHE A 105 -9.28 -10.69 -20.23
C PHE A 105 -9.94 -9.42 -20.76
N LEU A 106 -9.75 -8.26 -20.13
CA LEU A 106 -10.40 -7.02 -20.50
C LEU A 106 -9.88 -6.50 -21.85
N GLU A 107 -10.74 -6.42 -22.85
CA GLU A 107 -10.48 -5.77 -24.13
C GLU A 107 -11.09 -4.36 -24.13
N THR A 108 -10.25 -3.34 -24.32
CA THR A 108 -10.67 -1.94 -24.25
C THR A 108 -9.70 -1.01 -24.99
N ASN A 109 -10.25 0.07 -25.58
CA ASN A 109 -9.47 1.19 -26.12
C ASN A 109 -9.34 2.35 -25.13
N ILE A 110 -9.95 2.23 -23.94
CA ILE A 110 -9.83 3.21 -22.87
C ILE A 110 -8.43 3.07 -22.26
N PRO A 111 -7.68 4.17 -22.05
CA PRO A 111 -6.38 4.10 -21.40
C PRO A 111 -6.49 3.45 -20.03
N VAL A 112 -5.55 2.56 -19.71
CA VAL A 112 -5.49 1.84 -18.43
C VAL A 112 -4.31 2.34 -17.62
N ILE A 113 -4.53 2.63 -16.33
CA ILE A 113 -3.50 2.80 -15.32
C ILE A 113 -3.55 1.59 -14.40
N TYR A 114 -2.49 0.77 -14.45
CA TYR A 114 -2.34 -0.37 -13.56
C TYR A 114 -1.49 0.01 -12.35
N LEU A 115 -1.96 -0.32 -11.14
CA LEU A 115 -1.24 -0.10 -9.89
C LEU A 115 -1.06 -1.42 -9.14
N SER A 116 0.16 -1.66 -8.64
CA SER A 116 0.46 -2.74 -7.70
C SER A 116 1.56 -2.32 -6.73
N ASP A 117 1.65 -2.93 -5.54
CA ASP A 117 2.74 -2.69 -4.58
C ASP A 117 3.95 -3.58 -4.81
N ALA A 118 3.82 -4.61 -5.65
CA ALA A 118 4.89 -5.44 -6.17
C ALA A 118 4.46 -6.05 -7.51
N THR A 119 5.40 -6.43 -8.36
CA THR A 119 5.12 -7.32 -9.49
C THR A 119 4.90 -8.75 -8.97
N PHE A 120 4.27 -9.61 -9.78
CA PHE A 120 4.03 -10.99 -9.36
C PHE A 120 5.33 -11.74 -9.04
N ASN A 121 6.38 -11.60 -9.87
CA ASN A 121 7.67 -12.26 -9.63
C ASN A 121 8.29 -11.83 -8.29
N LEU A 122 8.32 -10.52 -8.01
CA LEU A 122 8.77 -10.03 -6.71
C LEU A 122 7.94 -10.58 -5.58
N TYR A 123 6.61 -10.52 -5.71
CA TYR A 123 5.69 -10.88 -4.63
C TYR A 123 5.86 -12.34 -4.21
N HIS A 124 5.83 -13.30 -5.17
CA HIS A 124 5.91 -14.70 -4.82
C HIS A 124 7.29 -15.11 -4.28
N GLN A 125 8.38 -14.53 -4.82
CA GLN A 125 9.74 -14.82 -4.35
C GLN A 125 10.00 -14.18 -2.97
N PHE A 126 9.61 -12.91 -2.80
CA PHE A 126 9.87 -12.16 -1.59
C PHE A 126 9.12 -12.69 -0.36
N TYR A 127 7.90 -13.16 -0.55
CA TYR A 127 7.11 -13.81 0.51
C TYR A 127 7.27 -15.33 0.54
N GLN A 128 8.09 -15.92 -0.34
CA GLN A 128 8.33 -17.36 -0.42
C GLN A 128 7.01 -18.14 -0.47
N LEU A 129 6.13 -17.75 -1.40
CA LEU A 129 4.83 -18.41 -1.54
C LEU A 129 5.02 -19.83 -2.08
N ASP A 130 4.35 -20.79 -1.45
CA ASP A 130 4.28 -22.17 -1.90
C ASP A 130 3.31 -22.29 -3.08
N LEU A 131 3.83 -22.07 -4.28
CA LEU A 131 3.09 -22.12 -5.55
C LEU A 131 3.69 -23.19 -6.45
N ASP A 132 2.86 -23.93 -7.18
CA ASP A 132 3.34 -24.82 -8.21
C ASP A 132 3.69 -24.08 -9.52
N GLU A 133 4.34 -24.80 -10.44
CA GLU A 133 4.80 -24.23 -11.72
C GLU A 133 3.65 -23.60 -12.52
N GLN A 134 2.48 -24.24 -12.56
CA GLN A 134 1.32 -23.73 -13.28
C GLN A 134 0.79 -22.42 -12.67
N GLU A 135 0.80 -22.30 -11.35
CA GLU A 135 0.41 -21.06 -10.65
C GLU A 135 1.42 -19.95 -10.89
N ILE A 136 2.72 -20.27 -10.93
CA ILE A 136 3.79 -19.32 -11.23
C ILE A 136 3.68 -18.82 -12.67
N GLU A 137 3.56 -19.72 -13.65
CA GLU A 137 3.39 -19.34 -15.06
C GLU A 137 2.12 -18.52 -15.28
N TRP A 138 1.03 -18.91 -14.65
CA TRP A 138 -0.23 -18.18 -14.76
C TRP A 138 -0.11 -16.77 -14.18
N GLY A 139 0.43 -16.62 -12.99
CA GLY A 139 0.64 -15.32 -12.33
C GLY A 139 1.58 -14.41 -13.12
N ALA A 140 2.70 -14.94 -13.60
CA ALA A 140 3.64 -14.20 -14.45
C ALA A 140 3.00 -13.75 -15.78
N SER A 141 2.18 -14.63 -16.40
CA SER A 141 1.42 -14.29 -17.62
C SER A 141 0.38 -13.19 -17.37
N GLN A 142 -0.34 -13.22 -16.26
CA GLN A 142 -1.31 -12.19 -15.91
C GLN A 142 -0.62 -10.84 -15.74
N GLU A 143 0.48 -10.80 -15.00
CA GLU A 143 1.26 -9.58 -14.76
C GLU A 143 1.83 -9.02 -16.06
N THR A 144 2.42 -9.88 -16.90
CA THR A 144 2.95 -9.48 -18.23
C THR A 144 1.88 -8.82 -19.08
N ILE A 145 0.68 -9.40 -19.14
CA ILE A 145 -0.43 -8.86 -19.93
C ILE A 145 -0.93 -7.52 -19.32
N ALA A 146 -1.08 -7.45 -18.00
CA ALA A 146 -1.51 -6.22 -17.32
C ALA A 146 -0.54 -5.06 -17.58
N ILE A 147 0.77 -5.30 -17.42
CA ILE A 147 1.83 -4.33 -17.69
C ILE A 147 1.83 -3.90 -19.17
N SER A 148 1.65 -4.84 -20.11
CA SER A 148 1.64 -4.54 -21.54
C SER A 148 0.43 -3.67 -21.94
N LYS A 149 -0.76 -4.00 -21.44
CA LYS A 149 -2.03 -3.28 -21.70
C LYS A 149 -2.06 -1.90 -21.04
N ALA A 150 -1.35 -1.71 -19.93
CA ALA A 150 -1.35 -0.45 -19.22
C ALA A 150 -0.72 0.68 -20.04
N SER A 151 -1.39 1.83 -20.10
CA SER A 151 -0.84 3.08 -20.64
C SER A 151 0.13 3.73 -19.65
N LYS A 152 -0.15 3.60 -18.35
CA LYS A 152 0.73 3.99 -17.24
C LYS A 152 0.73 2.91 -16.17
N LEU A 153 1.86 2.79 -15.48
CA LEU A 153 2.09 1.90 -14.34
C LEU A 153 2.36 2.77 -13.12
N VAL A 154 1.72 2.46 -12.01
CA VAL A 154 1.92 3.17 -10.74
C VAL A 154 2.38 2.17 -9.70
N TYR A 155 3.54 2.44 -9.10
CA TYR A 155 4.10 1.65 -8.01
C TYR A 155 4.35 2.56 -6.79
N PRO A 156 4.15 2.06 -5.55
CA PRO A 156 4.40 2.86 -4.35
C PRO A 156 5.89 2.95 -3.99
N SER A 157 6.75 2.20 -4.68
CA SER A 157 8.18 2.13 -4.37
C SER A 157 9.05 1.96 -5.61
N GLN A 158 10.30 2.42 -5.51
CA GLN A 158 11.33 2.19 -6.52
C GLN A 158 11.59 0.69 -6.71
N TRP A 159 11.62 -0.09 -5.63
CA TRP A 159 11.82 -1.54 -5.64
C TRP A 159 10.82 -2.28 -6.56
N ALA A 160 9.54 -1.94 -6.50
CA ALA A 160 8.53 -2.52 -7.37
C ALA A 160 8.63 -2.00 -8.82
N ALA A 161 8.98 -0.73 -9.01
CA ALA A 161 9.20 -0.11 -10.32
C ALA A 161 10.40 -0.72 -11.05
N ASP A 162 11.48 -1.03 -10.33
CA ASP A 162 12.68 -1.67 -10.87
C ASP A 162 12.37 -3.07 -11.40
N SER A 163 11.61 -3.88 -10.65
CA SER A 163 11.18 -5.19 -11.14
C SER A 163 10.26 -5.09 -12.36
N ALA A 164 9.36 -4.13 -12.42
CA ALA A 164 8.55 -3.94 -13.61
C ALA A 164 9.43 -3.67 -14.86
N SER A 165 10.53 -2.95 -14.69
CA SER A 165 11.48 -2.65 -15.74
C SER A 165 12.38 -3.86 -16.07
N SER A 166 12.94 -4.53 -15.05
CA SER A 166 13.90 -5.64 -15.23
C SER A 166 13.22 -6.92 -15.72
N ASP A 167 12.14 -7.33 -15.03
CA ASP A 167 11.53 -8.65 -15.23
C ASP A 167 10.48 -8.64 -16.34
N TYR A 168 9.73 -7.52 -16.46
CA TYR A 168 8.62 -7.39 -17.41
C TYR A 168 8.87 -6.40 -18.54
N LYS A 169 10.10 -5.84 -18.63
CA LYS A 169 10.52 -4.92 -19.72
C LYS A 169 9.64 -3.69 -19.86
N ALA A 170 9.04 -3.24 -18.75
CA ALA A 170 8.24 -2.02 -18.75
C ALA A 170 9.10 -0.80 -19.10
N LYS A 171 8.62 0.03 -20.04
CA LYS A 171 9.35 1.24 -20.43
C LYS A 171 9.31 2.27 -19.29
N ALA A 172 10.45 2.87 -18.94
CA ALA A 172 10.56 3.87 -17.87
C ALA A 172 9.55 5.02 -18.00
N GLY A 173 9.26 5.49 -19.22
CA GLY A 173 8.26 6.53 -19.48
C GLY A 173 6.79 6.14 -19.17
N LYS A 174 6.51 4.85 -18.92
CA LYS A 174 5.20 4.38 -18.46
C LYS A 174 5.09 4.39 -16.93
N ILE A 175 6.19 4.38 -16.19
CA ILE A 175 6.23 4.15 -14.75
C ILE A 175 6.16 5.48 -14.00
N ALA A 176 5.32 5.52 -12.98
CA ALA A 176 5.25 6.58 -11.99
C ALA A 176 5.36 5.95 -10.58
N ILE A 177 6.14 6.58 -9.70
CA ILE A 177 6.28 6.16 -8.31
C ILE A 177 5.46 7.11 -7.46
N ILE A 178 4.43 6.58 -6.79
CA ILE A 178 3.52 7.34 -5.92
C ILE A 178 3.34 6.55 -4.62
N PRO A 179 4.06 6.93 -3.54
CA PRO A 179 3.92 6.29 -2.23
C PRO A 179 2.49 6.31 -1.73
N PHE A 180 2.07 5.26 -1.03
CA PHE A 180 0.74 5.19 -0.44
C PHE A 180 0.58 6.21 0.71
N GLY A 181 -0.68 6.53 1.02
CA GLY A 181 -1.05 7.34 2.17
C GLY A 181 -1.36 6.52 3.42
N ALA A 182 -1.41 7.18 4.56
CA ALA A 182 -1.85 6.60 5.82
C ALA A 182 -3.35 6.26 5.81
N ASN A 183 -3.71 5.06 6.26
CA ASN A 183 -5.11 4.61 6.32
C ASN A 183 -5.81 5.15 7.57
N LEU A 184 -6.07 6.46 7.59
CA LEU A 184 -6.69 7.21 8.67
C LEU A 184 -7.97 7.90 8.18
N ASP A 185 -9.07 7.76 8.93
CA ASP A 185 -10.31 8.50 8.63
C ASP A 185 -10.18 9.97 9.06
N ALA A 186 -9.56 10.20 10.21
CA ALA A 186 -9.26 11.51 10.76
C ALA A 186 -7.83 11.49 11.35
N PRO A 187 -6.83 11.98 10.61
CA PRO A 187 -5.48 12.09 11.16
C PRO A 187 -5.44 13.11 12.30
N PRO A 188 -4.54 12.95 13.29
CA PRO A 188 -4.41 13.92 14.36
C PRO A 188 -3.96 15.28 13.80
N LEU A 189 -4.31 16.35 14.51
CA LEU A 189 -3.83 17.68 14.16
C LEU A 189 -2.31 17.78 14.38
N ALA A 190 -1.64 18.56 13.53
CA ALA A 190 -0.18 18.75 13.67
C ALA A 190 0.19 19.30 15.06
N GLU A 191 -0.60 20.22 15.59
CA GLU A 191 -0.38 20.80 16.94
C GLU A 191 -0.46 19.73 18.04
N GLU A 192 -1.42 18.81 17.96
CA GLU A 192 -1.55 17.70 18.89
C GLU A 192 -0.32 16.79 18.88
N VAL A 193 0.17 16.46 17.68
CA VAL A 193 1.36 15.64 17.50
C VAL A 193 2.63 16.33 18.00
N LEU A 194 2.78 17.62 17.68
CA LEU A 194 3.99 18.40 17.98
C LEU A 194 4.02 18.91 19.43
N SER A 195 2.89 18.88 20.15
CA SER A 195 2.82 19.19 21.58
C SER A 195 3.24 18.05 22.48
N LYS A 196 3.52 16.86 21.92
CA LYS A 196 4.02 15.71 22.68
C LYS A 196 5.30 16.09 23.42
N LYS A 197 5.27 15.95 24.75
CA LYS A 197 6.47 16.05 25.56
C LYS A 197 7.15 14.68 25.63
N GLN A 198 8.47 14.70 25.51
CA GLN A 198 9.26 13.53 25.83
C GLN A 198 9.03 13.17 27.29
N THR A 199 8.73 11.91 27.57
CA THR A 199 8.58 11.37 28.92
C THR A 199 9.88 10.69 29.35
N SER A 200 10.00 10.34 30.64
CA SER A 200 11.14 9.56 31.14
C SER A 200 11.14 8.10 30.66
N SER A 201 9.99 7.59 30.20
CA SER A 201 9.82 6.24 29.68
C SER A 201 9.77 6.24 28.16
N CYS A 202 10.52 5.33 27.52
CA CYS A 202 10.57 5.13 26.07
C CYS A 202 9.56 4.06 25.65
N ARG A 203 8.44 4.46 25.04
CA ARG A 203 7.42 3.52 24.53
C ARG A 203 7.65 3.21 23.06
N LEU A 204 7.86 1.93 22.76
CA LEU A 204 7.94 1.38 21.41
C LEU A 204 6.58 0.83 20.99
N LEU A 205 6.17 1.09 19.74
CA LEU A 205 4.96 0.56 19.15
C LEU A 205 5.33 -0.37 17.98
N PHE A 206 4.83 -1.59 18.03
CA PHE A 206 4.92 -2.58 16.96
C PHE A 206 3.50 -2.95 16.50
N VAL A 207 3.23 -2.85 15.20
CA VAL A 207 1.92 -3.23 14.61
C VAL A 207 2.14 -4.18 13.44
N GLY A 208 1.65 -5.42 13.55
CA GLY A 208 1.80 -6.42 12.50
C GLY A 208 1.02 -7.71 12.74
N LYS A 209 0.60 -8.40 11.67
CA LYS A 209 -0.20 -9.64 11.75
C LYS A 209 0.64 -10.92 11.86
N ASN A 210 1.95 -10.84 11.65
CA ASN A 210 2.82 -12.02 11.68
C ASN A 210 4.08 -11.67 12.46
N TRP A 211 4.26 -12.34 13.58
CA TRP A 211 5.34 -12.07 14.54
C TRP A 211 6.72 -12.17 13.90
N TYR A 212 7.06 -13.32 13.31
CA TYR A 212 8.41 -13.55 12.75
C TYR A 212 8.68 -12.72 11.50
N ARG A 213 7.74 -12.72 10.56
CA ARG A 213 7.96 -11.96 9.33
C ARG A 213 8.13 -10.47 9.59
N LYS A 214 7.38 -9.93 10.56
CA LYS A 214 7.44 -8.51 10.93
C LYS A 214 8.56 -8.18 11.92
N GLY A 215 9.34 -9.18 12.39
CA GLY A 215 10.49 -8.98 13.25
C GLY A 215 10.12 -8.71 14.71
N GLY A 216 9.04 -9.31 15.19
CA GLY A 216 8.62 -9.16 16.59
C GLY A 216 9.66 -9.67 17.57
N ASP A 217 10.41 -10.71 17.20
CA ASP A 217 11.55 -11.24 17.95
C ASP A 217 12.68 -10.19 18.11
N ILE A 218 13.03 -9.47 17.05
CA ILE A 218 14.00 -8.37 17.09
C ILE A 218 13.44 -7.18 17.90
N ALA A 219 12.16 -6.85 17.75
CA ALA A 219 11.53 -5.79 18.54
C ALA A 219 11.54 -6.13 20.05
N PHE A 220 11.35 -7.39 20.42
CA PHE A 220 11.45 -7.85 21.80
C PHE A 220 12.90 -7.79 22.32
N GLN A 221 13.88 -8.25 21.54
CA GLN A 221 15.30 -8.10 21.87
C GLN A 221 15.68 -6.62 22.06
N THR A 222 15.12 -5.72 21.22
CA THR A 222 15.32 -4.28 21.36
C THR A 222 14.81 -3.78 22.72
N LEU A 223 13.62 -4.22 23.16
CA LEU A 223 13.09 -3.88 24.49
C LEU A 223 14.06 -4.32 25.59
N THR A 224 14.51 -5.57 25.58
CA THR A 224 15.42 -6.11 26.63
C THR A 224 16.73 -5.36 26.63
N SER A 225 17.36 -5.12 25.48
CA SER A 225 18.61 -4.38 25.37
C SER A 225 18.50 -2.93 25.85
N LEU A 226 17.40 -2.22 25.54
CA LEU A 226 17.17 -0.87 26.09
C LEU A 226 17.06 -0.87 27.61
N ARG A 227 16.39 -1.88 28.18
CA ARG A 227 16.27 -2.05 29.64
C ARG A 227 17.62 -2.32 30.31
N GLU A 228 18.46 -3.17 29.70
CA GLU A 228 19.84 -3.45 30.15
C GLU A 228 20.73 -2.21 30.10
N GLN A 229 20.49 -1.31 29.13
CA GLN A 229 21.16 -0.01 29.05
C GLN A 229 20.63 1.03 30.06
N GLY A 230 19.68 0.66 30.93
CA GLY A 230 19.10 1.53 31.95
C GLY A 230 18.01 2.48 31.46
N ILE A 231 17.52 2.32 30.24
CA ILE A 231 16.41 3.08 29.70
C ILE A 231 15.07 2.44 30.14
N ASP A 232 14.17 3.22 30.74
CA ASP A 232 12.84 2.74 31.09
C ASP A 232 11.99 2.55 29.83
N ALA A 233 12.22 1.42 29.14
CA ALA A 233 11.54 1.10 27.89
C ALA A 233 10.34 0.17 28.10
N GLU A 234 9.31 0.33 27.27
CA GLU A 234 8.17 -0.58 27.14
C GLU A 234 7.84 -0.84 25.66
N LEU A 235 7.31 -2.03 25.36
CA LEU A 235 6.92 -2.44 24.01
C LEU A 235 5.43 -2.78 23.97
N VAL A 236 4.69 -2.12 23.09
CA VAL A 236 3.29 -2.44 22.77
C VAL A 236 3.23 -3.14 21.42
N VAL A 237 2.73 -4.38 21.42
CA VAL A 237 2.56 -5.23 20.23
C VAL A 237 1.08 -5.31 19.88
N ILE A 238 0.75 -5.01 18.63
CA ILE A 238 -0.64 -5.04 18.12
C ILE A 238 -0.73 -5.90 16.87
N GLY A 239 -1.74 -6.80 16.82
CA GLY A 239 -2.11 -7.55 15.62
C GLY A 239 -1.51 -8.93 15.50
N CYS A 240 -0.65 -9.34 16.43
CA CYS A 240 -0.15 -10.71 16.58
C CYS A 240 0.12 -11.03 18.05
N VAL A 241 0.28 -12.32 18.32
CA VAL A 241 0.67 -12.84 19.65
C VAL A 241 2.07 -13.42 19.52
N PRO A 242 3.02 -13.04 20.41
CA PRO A 242 4.33 -13.65 20.45
C PRO A 242 4.25 -15.13 20.89
N PRO A 243 5.29 -15.94 20.62
CA PRO A 243 5.44 -17.26 21.20
C PRO A 243 5.32 -17.24 22.74
N PRO A 244 4.78 -18.31 23.38
CA PRO A 244 4.49 -18.31 24.82
C PRO A 244 5.71 -18.07 25.74
N GLU A 245 6.90 -18.41 25.26
CA GLU A 245 8.18 -18.19 25.98
C GLU A 245 8.59 -16.72 26.02
N ILE A 246 8.03 -15.87 25.16
CA ILE A 246 8.32 -14.43 25.14
C ILE A 246 7.38 -13.71 26.12
N GLN A 247 7.90 -13.46 27.33
CA GLN A 247 7.19 -12.78 28.42
C GLN A 247 8.09 -11.72 29.05
N HIS A 248 7.53 -10.56 29.35
CA HIS A 248 8.21 -9.48 30.06
C HIS A 248 7.17 -8.54 30.68
N ASP A 249 7.42 -7.99 31.85
CA ASP A 249 6.54 -7.05 32.58
C ASP A 249 6.29 -5.74 31.80
N LYS A 250 7.21 -5.35 30.92
CA LYS A 250 7.13 -4.17 30.04
C LYS A 250 6.66 -4.49 28.62
N LEU A 251 6.19 -5.70 28.36
CA LEU A 251 5.58 -6.11 27.09
C LEU A 251 4.05 -6.13 27.23
N THR A 252 3.39 -5.29 26.46
CA THR A 252 1.92 -5.30 26.34
C THR A 252 1.52 -5.88 24.99
N VAL A 253 0.66 -6.92 24.99
CA VAL A 253 0.19 -7.57 23.77
C VAL A 253 -1.30 -7.33 23.58
N ILE A 254 -1.67 -6.78 22.44
CA ILE A 254 -3.06 -6.60 21.98
C ILE A 254 -3.24 -7.44 20.72
N PRO A 255 -3.84 -8.65 20.81
CA PRO A 255 -3.86 -9.61 19.72
C PRO A 255 -4.51 -9.08 18.44
N TYR A 256 -5.51 -8.22 18.57
CA TYR A 256 -6.21 -7.65 17.42
C TYR A 256 -6.98 -6.38 17.79
N LEU A 257 -6.96 -5.41 16.88
CA LEU A 257 -7.85 -4.24 16.89
C LEU A 257 -8.53 -4.11 15.52
N ASP A 258 -9.86 -4.10 15.50
CA ASP A 258 -10.65 -3.92 14.28
C ASP A 258 -10.81 -2.43 13.96
N LYS A 259 -10.18 -1.98 12.89
CA LYS A 259 -10.25 -0.60 12.40
C LYS A 259 -11.68 -0.17 11.98
N ASN A 260 -12.61 -1.12 11.77
CA ASN A 260 -14.02 -0.84 11.49
C ASN A 260 -14.84 -0.56 12.76
N VAL A 261 -14.30 -0.85 13.94
CA VAL A 261 -14.96 -0.59 15.24
C VAL A 261 -14.42 0.73 15.81
N PRO A 262 -15.24 1.79 15.93
CA PRO A 262 -14.76 3.12 16.30
C PRO A 262 -13.96 3.18 17.61
N GLN A 263 -14.36 2.42 18.63
CA GLN A 263 -13.65 2.36 19.92
C GLN A 263 -12.27 1.74 19.79
N GLN A 264 -12.14 0.66 19.01
CA GLN A 264 -10.86 -0.01 18.79
C GLN A 264 -9.95 0.83 17.88
N ARG A 265 -10.54 1.55 16.90
CA ARG A 265 -9.82 2.53 16.12
C ARG A 265 -9.23 3.64 17.01
N LYS A 266 -10.05 4.23 17.88
CA LYS A 266 -9.61 5.26 18.83
C LYS A 266 -8.49 4.74 19.74
N GLN A 267 -8.62 3.52 20.25
CA GLN A 267 -7.57 2.87 21.05
C GLN A 267 -6.25 2.77 20.28
N LEU A 268 -6.31 2.37 19.01
CA LEU A 268 -5.13 2.29 18.14
C LEU A 268 -4.49 3.68 17.97
N ASP A 269 -5.29 4.71 17.67
CA ASP A 269 -4.81 6.08 17.49
C ASP A 269 -4.17 6.65 18.77
N GLU A 270 -4.75 6.36 19.95
CA GLU A 270 -4.15 6.72 21.24
C GLU A 270 -2.81 6.03 21.48
N LEU A 271 -2.66 4.76 21.07
CA LEU A 271 -1.39 4.04 21.19
C LEU A 271 -0.32 4.64 20.28
N PHE A 272 -0.67 5.03 19.06
CA PHE A 272 0.24 5.80 18.20
C PHE A 272 0.62 7.14 18.85
N LEU A 273 -0.36 7.89 19.39
CA LEU A 273 -0.08 9.19 20.05
C LEU A 273 0.82 9.05 21.26
N LYS A 274 0.67 8.01 22.08
CA LYS A 274 1.41 7.80 23.33
C LYS A 274 2.79 7.18 23.13
N SER A 275 3.11 6.70 21.92
CA SER A 275 4.39 6.04 21.63
C SER A 275 5.46 7.02 21.19
N HIS A 276 6.74 6.65 21.38
CA HIS A 276 7.89 7.47 21.02
C HIS A 276 8.53 7.03 19.70
N PHE A 277 8.61 5.74 19.46
CA PHE A 277 9.11 5.17 18.20
C PHE A 277 8.17 4.09 17.69
N PHE A 278 8.03 4.03 16.38
CA PHE A 278 7.45 2.88 15.71
C PHE A 278 8.57 1.93 15.29
N ILE A 279 8.55 0.70 15.79
CA ILE A 279 9.56 -0.32 15.51
C ILE A 279 8.99 -1.41 14.61
N LEU A 280 9.63 -1.66 13.46
CA LEU A 280 9.22 -2.69 12.50
C LEU A 280 10.44 -3.37 11.87
N PRO A 281 11.15 -4.26 12.57
CA PRO A 281 12.32 -4.99 12.05
C PRO A 281 11.91 -6.06 11.03
N THR A 282 11.09 -5.71 10.05
CA THR A 282 10.45 -6.68 9.16
C THR A 282 11.45 -7.35 8.22
N ARG A 283 11.24 -8.64 7.98
CA ARG A 283 12.03 -9.44 7.03
C ARG A 283 11.51 -9.32 5.61
N ALA A 284 10.21 -9.00 5.47
CA ALA A 284 9.59 -8.80 4.16
C ALA A 284 8.37 -7.89 4.26
N ASP A 285 8.36 -6.82 3.44
CA ASP A 285 7.23 -5.91 3.25
C ASP A 285 7.32 -5.15 1.94
N CYS A 286 6.26 -5.18 1.12
CA CYS A 286 6.24 -4.46 -0.15
C CYS A 286 6.09 -2.95 0.05
N SER A 287 5.09 -2.53 0.83
CA SER A 287 4.82 -1.13 1.15
C SER A 287 3.94 -1.04 2.40
N PRO A 288 4.55 -1.05 3.61
CA PRO A 288 3.82 -1.12 4.86
C PRO A 288 3.05 0.17 5.16
N ILE A 289 1.75 0.14 5.00
CA ILE A 289 0.84 1.26 5.28
C ILE A 289 1.04 1.82 6.70
N VAL A 290 1.35 0.96 7.65
CA VAL A 290 1.55 1.34 9.05
C VAL A 290 2.71 2.32 9.25
N VAL A 291 3.69 2.35 8.34
CA VAL A 291 4.77 3.35 8.31
C VAL A 291 4.21 4.74 7.98
N CYS A 292 3.29 4.81 7.02
CA CYS A 292 2.60 6.06 6.71
C CYS A 292 1.70 6.50 7.88
N GLU A 293 1.02 5.54 8.53
CA GLU A 293 0.22 5.79 9.73
C GLU A 293 1.13 6.33 10.86
N ALA A 294 2.26 5.71 11.14
CA ALA A 294 3.22 6.19 12.15
C ALA A 294 3.67 7.64 11.87
N SER A 295 3.98 7.95 10.62
CA SER A 295 4.38 9.31 10.22
C SER A 295 3.29 10.34 10.47
N ALA A 296 2.00 10.00 10.31
CA ALA A 296 0.88 10.89 10.62
C ALA A 296 0.83 11.29 12.10
N PHE A 297 1.24 10.37 12.99
CA PHE A 297 1.34 10.61 14.42
C PHE A 297 2.72 11.16 14.85
N GLY A 298 3.57 11.54 13.89
CA GLY A 298 4.91 12.04 14.14
C GLY A 298 5.84 10.99 14.80
N LEU A 299 5.53 9.68 14.68
CA LEU A 299 6.42 8.64 15.19
C LEU A 299 7.59 8.42 14.24
N PRO A 300 8.84 8.63 14.69
CA PRO A 300 9.99 8.16 13.94
C PRO A 300 9.95 6.63 13.80
N VAL A 301 10.20 6.14 12.59
CA VAL A 301 10.13 4.71 12.26
C VAL A 301 11.53 4.10 12.29
N ILE A 302 11.75 3.06 13.09
CA ILE A 302 12.98 2.27 13.09
C ILE A 302 12.66 0.93 12.47
N THR A 303 13.25 0.65 11.30
CA THR A 303 12.84 -0.49 10.48
C THR A 303 13.99 -1.06 9.64
N THR A 304 13.73 -2.15 8.92
CA THR A 304 14.72 -2.81 8.07
C THR A 304 14.67 -2.23 6.64
N ALA A 305 15.84 -2.13 5.99
CA ALA A 305 15.98 -1.71 4.59
C ALA A 305 15.61 -2.84 3.62
N VAL A 306 14.32 -3.26 3.57
CA VAL A 306 13.85 -4.36 2.71
C VAL A 306 12.65 -3.92 1.88
N GLY A 307 12.46 -4.54 0.71
CA GLY A 307 11.34 -4.31 -0.17
C GLY A 307 11.15 -2.84 -0.55
N GLY A 308 9.91 -2.35 -0.44
CA GLY A 308 9.59 -0.96 -0.76
C GLY A 308 9.83 0.06 0.37
N ILE A 309 10.25 -0.39 1.55
CA ILE A 309 10.45 0.47 2.73
C ILE A 309 11.44 1.62 2.48
N PRO A 310 12.57 1.43 1.76
CA PRO A 310 13.51 2.54 1.49
C PRO A 310 12.92 3.72 0.72
N THR A 311 11.78 3.53 0.04
CA THR A 311 11.04 4.65 -0.58
C THR A 311 10.30 5.50 0.47
N LEU A 312 9.88 4.90 1.58
CA LEU A 312 9.07 5.55 2.62
C LEU A 312 9.92 6.21 3.71
N ILE A 313 11.08 5.64 4.04
CA ILE A 313 11.93 6.08 5.14
C ILE A 313 13.19 6.75 4.61
N LYS A 314 13.46 7.92 5.15
CA LYS A 314 14.67 8.72 4.88
C LYS A 314 15.45 8.83 6.18
N ASN A 315 16.65 8.25 6.22
CA ASN A 315 17.51 8.23 7.42
C ASN A 315 17.70 9.63 8.02
N GLY A 316 17.48 9.73 9.33
CA GLY A 316 17.62 10.98 10.09
C GLY A 316 16.51 12.00 9.85
N LYS A 317 15.47 11.65 9.06
CA LYS A 317 14.29 12.50 8.84
C LYS A 317 13.05 11.92 9.49
N ASN A 318 12.45 10.89 8.89
CA ASN A 318 11.24 10.28 9.44
C ASN A 318 11.51 8.92 10.10
N GLY A 319 12.78 8.60 10.31
CA GLY A 319 13.22 7.36 10.94
C GLY A 319 14.59 6.91 10.45
N TYR A 320 14.84 5.62 10.60
CA TYR A 320 16.10 4.98 10.22
C TYR A 320 15.88 3.60 9.62
N LEU A 321 16.73 3.26 8.67
CA LEU A 321 16.82 1.96 8.00
C LEU A 321 18.04 1.23 8.52
N LEU A 322 17.85 0.01 9.03
CA LEU A 322 18.93 -0.90 9.41
C LEU A 322 19.02 -2.05 8.39
N PRO A 323 20.19 -2.68 8.25
CA PRO A 323 20.32 -3.86 7.40
C PRO A 323 19.49 -5.04 7.94
N LEU A 324 19.17 -6.01 7.08
CA LEU A 324 18.42 -7.20 7.47
C LEU A 324 19.15 -8.05 8.54
N SER A 325 20.46 -7.94 8.61
CA SER A 325 21.31 -8.61 9.61
C SER A 325 21.37 -7.91 10.96
N ALA A 326 20.74 -6.74 11.13
CA ALA A 326 20.76 -5.99 12.36
C ALA A 326 20.07 -6.76 13.50
N SER A 327 20.71 -6.76 14.66
CA SER A 327 20.23 -7.37 15.89
C SER A 327 19.31 -6.43 16.69
N GLY A 328 18.67 -6.95 17.73
CA GLY A 328 17.93 -6.11 18.69
C GLY A 328 18.81 -5.04 19.35
N ASP A 329 20.09 -5.32 19.56
CA ASP A 329 21.06 -4.37 20.13
C ASP A 329 21.33 -3.20 19.17
N ASP A 330 21.43 -3.45 17.87
CA ASP A 330 21.62 -2.39 16.89
C ASP A 330 20.43 -1.43 16.88
N TYR A 331 19.20 -1.99 16.95
CA TYR A 331 17.97 -1.20 17.09
C TYR A 331 17.93 -0.43 18.40
N ALA A 332 18.33 -1.07 19.53
CA ALA A 332 18.34 -0.45 20.84
C ALA A 332 19.33 0.71 20.92
N ASN A 333 20.57 0.53 20.43
CA ASN A 333 21.59 1.57 20.41
C ASN A 333 21.12 2.80 19.63
N LEU A 334 20.53 2.59 18.46
CA LEU A 334 20.00 3.68 17.63
C LEU A 334 18.84 4.42 18.32
N ILE A 335 17.93 3.68 18.98
CA ILE A 335 16.81 4.28 19.72
C ILE A 335 17.34 5.05 20.92
N ALA A 336 18.26 4.47 21.71
CA ALA A 336 18.88 5.09 22.88
C ALA A 336 19.55 6.43 22.52
N GLU A 337 20.35 6.44 21.45
CA GLU A 337 21.04 7.64 20.96
C GLU A 337 20.05 8.76 20.61
N ASN A 338 18.96 8.43 19.94
CA ASN A 338 17.97 9.43 19.52
C ASN A 338 17.03 9.85 20.66
N PHE A 339 16.71 8.94 21.58
CA PHE A 339 15.85 9.21 22.71
C PHE A 339 16.55 10.03 23.81
N SER A 340 17.86 9.84 24.03
CA SER A 340 18.64 10.57 25.03
C SER A 340 18.85 12.05 24.66
N ASP A 341 18.80 12.38 23.38
CA ASP A 341 18.91 13.76 22.89
C ASP A 341 17.50 14.30 22.55
N GLY A 342 16.93 15.04 23.50
CA GLY A 342 15.57 15.61 23.33
C GLY A 342 15.41 16.47 22.09
N THR A 343 16.44 17.24 21.70
CA THR A 343 16.41 18.07 20.50
C THR A 343 16.39 17.21 19.23
N ARG A 344 17.21 16.17 19.19
CA ARG A 344 17.25 15.22 18.07
C ARG A 344 15.90 14.49 17.94
N TYR A 345 15.36 14.00 19.07
CA TYR A 345 14.05 13.34 19.09
C TYR A 345 12.94 14.27 18.58
N GLU A 346 12.83 15.48 19.09
CA GLU A 346 11.83 16.46 18.65
C GLU A 346 11.94 16.77 17.14
N ASN A 347 13.16 16.90 16.64
CA ASN A 347 13.39 17.11 15.19
C ASN A 347 12.91 15.92 14.36
N LEU A 348 13.11 14.69 14.83
CA LEU A 348 12.59 13.49 14.18
C LEU A 348 11.06 13.47 14.19
N VAL A 349 10.41 13.82 15.30
CA VAL A 349 8.95 13.91 15.41
C VAL A 349 8.40 14.93 14.40
N ARG A 350 8.98 16.14 14.36
CA ARG A 350 8.59 17.21 13.42
C ARG A 350 8.77 16.79 11.96
N SER A 351 9.90 16.20 11.64
CA SER A 351 10.18 15.80 10.26
C SER A 351 9.40 14.55 9.85
N SER A 352 9.11 13.63 10.76
CA SER A 352 8.20 12.50 10.52
C SER A 352 6.79 12.99 10.17
N ARG A 353 6.25 13.91 10.98
CA ARG A 353 4.96 14.54 10.67
C ARG A 353 4.97 15.28 9.33
N ARG A 354 6.05 16.00 9.03
CA ARG A 354 6.18 16.70 7.75
C ARG A 354 6.17 15.74 6.55
N GLU A 355 6.81 14.57 6.64
CA GLU A 355 6.76 13.57 5.56
C GLU A 355 5.31 13.09 5.33
N TYR A 356 4.51 12.90 6.39
CA TYR A 356 3.09 12.63 6.24
C TYR A 356 2.38 13.79 5.53
N ASP A 357 2.52 15.03 6.00
CA ASP A 357 1.78 16.18 5.47
C ASP A 357 2.11 16.46 4.00
N THR A 358 3.33 16.17 3.56
CA THR A 358 3.82 16.50 2.21
C THR A 358 3.81 15.33 1.22
N CYS A 359 3.75 14.07 1.70
CA CYS A 359 3.91 12.90 0.84
C CYS A 359 3.03 11.70 1.24
N LEU A 360 3.06 11.27 2.53
CA LEU A 360 2.53 9.98 2.94
C LEU A 360 1.04 10.04 3.35
N ASN A 361 0.22 10.78 2.60
CA ASN A 361 -1.22 10.89 2.81
C ASN A 361 -1.99 10.70 1.49
N TRP A 362 -3.26 10.32 1.61
CA TRP A 362 -4.09 9.99 0.45
C TRP A 362 -4.47 11.19 -0.40
N ASP A 363 -4.45 12.39 0.16
CA ASP A 363 -4.67 13.61 -0.63
C ASP A 363 -3.52 13.85 -1.61
N LYS A 364 -2.27 13.76 -1.14
CA LYS A 364 -1.08 13.87 -1.99
C LYS A 364 -0.97 12.73 -2.99
N TRP A 365 -1.33 11.50 -2.58
CA TRP A 365 -1.41 10.37 -3.48
C TRP A 365 -2.40 10.63 -4.63
N SER A 366 -3.62 11.05 -4.31
CA SER A 366 -4.64 11.31 -5.33
C SER A 366 -4.33 12.52 -6.21
N GLU A 367 -3.65 13.55 -5.68
CA GLU A 367 -3.10 14.67 -6.46
C GLU A 367 -2.09 14.18 -7.50
N SER A 368 -1.13 13.36 -7.08
CA SER A 368 -0.11 12.79 -7.97
C SER A 368 -0.72 11.87 -9.04
N LEU A 369 -1.68 11.03 -8.66
CA LEU A 369 -2.39 10.18 -9.63
C LEU A 369 -3.20 11.01 -10.63
N HIS A 370 -3.88 12.05 -10.19
CA HIS A 370 -4.62 12.97 -11.06
C HIS A 370 -3.69 13.65 -12.07
N GLN A 371 -2.49 14.05 -11.65
CA GLN A 371 -1.48 14.62 -12.54
C GLN A 371 -1.04 13.61 -13.60
N VAL A 372 -0.76 12.35 -13.21
CA VAL A 372 -0.39 11.26 -14.13
C VAL A 372 -1.50 11.02 -15.16
N ILE A 373 -2.77 10.99 -14.74
CA ILE A 373 -3.93 10.84 -15.63
C ILE A 373 -3.99 11.99 -16.64
N THR A 374 -3.90 13.22 -16.15
CA THR A 374 -4.02 14.44 -16.96
C THR A 374 -2.93 14.50 -18.02
N ASP A 375 -1.69 14.22 -17.66
CA ASP A 375 -0.55 14.25 -18.58
C ASP A 375 -0.65 13.14 -19.64
N MET A 376 -1.07 11.94 -19.22
CA MET A 376 -1.32 10.82 -20.15
C MET A 376 -2.41 11.16 -21.19
N LEU A 377 -3.54 11.72 -20.77
CA LEU A 377 -4.62 12.08 -21.66
C LEU A 377 -4.24 13.23 -22.62
N LYS A 378 -3.47 14.23 -22.14
CA LYS A 378 -2.93 15.30 -23.00
C LYS A 378 -2.01 14.72 -24.08
N GLN A 379 -1.10 13.82 -23.73
CA GLN A 379 -0.19 13.17 -24.69
C GLN A 379 -0.98 12.37 -25.75
N LYS A 380 -1.99 11.60 -25.35
CA LYS A 380 -2.85 10.85 -26.27
C LYS A 380 -3.56 11.77 -27.28
N ASN A 381 -4.13 12.88 -26.79
CA ASN A 381 -4.82 13.84 -27.67
C ASN A 381 -3.85 14.52 -28.65
N LEU A 382 -2.63 14.84 -28.25
CA LEU A 382 -1.61 15.40 -29.15
C LEU A 382 -1.19 14.40 -30.23
N GLN A 383 -1.02 13.13 -29.87
CA GLN A 383 -0.68 12.07 -30.83
C GLN A 383 -1.81 11.84 -31.85
N GLN A 384 -3.07 11.85 -31.42
CA GLN A 384 -4.23 11.74 -32.31
C GLN A 384 -4.31 12.92 -33.29
N LYS A 385 -4.10 14.15 -32.82
CA LYS A 385 -4.07 15.33 -33.70
C LYS A 385 -2.92 15.26 -34.71
N ALA A 386 -1.73 14.83 -34.28
CA ALA A 386 -0.59 14.69 -35.17
C ALA A 386 -0.79 13.60 -36.24
N SER A 387 -1.50 12.51 -35.93
CA SER A 387 -1.84 11.46 -36.90
C SER A 387 -2.87 11.91 -37.92
N LEU A 388 -3.86 12.73 -37.52
CA LEU A 388 -4.84 13.31 -38.41
C LEU A 388 -4.23 14.29 -39.41
N ILE A 389 -3.25 15.10 -39.00
CA ILE A 389 -2.55 16.05 -39.88
C ILE A 389 -1.67 15.31 -40.90
N LYS A 390 -1.05 14.21 -40.52
CA LYS A 390 -0.23 13.38 -41.46
C LYS A 390 -1.06 12.56 -42.46
N GLY A 391 -2.34 12.34 -42.20
CA GLY A 391 -3.24 11.56 -43.04
C GLY A 391 -4.03 12.37 -44.07
N THR A 392 -3.87 13.69 -44.13
CA THR A 392 -4.49 14.52 -45.21
C THR A 392 -3.61 14.41 -46.47
N PRO A 393 -4.14 13.86 -47.60
CA PRO A 393 -3.38 13.82 -48.85
C PRO A 393 -3.13 15.24 -49.32
N GLU A 394 -1.88 15.57 -49.72
CA GLU A 394 -1.58 16.76 -50.49
C GLU A 394 -2.47 16.75 -51.77
N VAL A 395 -3.39 17.68 -51.84
CA VAL A 395 -4.11 17.94 -53.10
C VAL A 395 -3.08 18.46 -54.11
N ALA A 396 -2.63 17.60 -55.00
CA ALA A 396 -1.77 17.99 -56.12
C ALA A 396 -2.53 19.02 -56.95
N ILE A 397 -2.13 20.28 -56.83
CA ILE A 397 -2.56 21.34 -57.73
C ILE A 397 -1.75 21.14 -59.02
N SER A 398 -2.33 20.40 -59.98
CA SER A 398 -1.83 20.36 -61.36
C SER A 398 -2.11 21.72 -61.99
N ARG A 399 -1.05 22.40 -62.33
CA ARG A 399 -1.06 23.55 -63.24
C ARG A 399 -1.11 23.08 -64.69
#